data_46e53d20da2d7b4d5dc3a87c70f52951
#
_entry.id   46e53d20da2d7b4d5dc3a87c70f52951
#
_cell.length_a   1.000
_cell.length_b   1.000
_cell.length_c   1.000
_cell.angle_alpha   90.00
_cell.angle_beta   90.00
_cell.angle_gamma   90.00
#
_symmetry.space_group_name_H-M   'P 1'
#
loop_
_entity.id
_entity.type
_entity.pdbx_description
1 polymer ?
#
loop_
_entity_poly.entity_id
_entity_poly.type
_entity_poly.pdbx_seq_one_letter_code
_entity_poly.pdbx_strand_id
1 'polypeptide(L)'
;MLPKLNGFDHIHIDVLNRKKAAEWYKNILGFTIVESLTVWAEDDNGPLTIQDPFGKIHLALFRQRGNFTPLTAIAFNADGREFLKWKDWLKKQNILLRCSDHKVAWSIYFKDLYGNSHEITTYEYDYVSSQLK
;
A
#
# COMPACT_ATOMS: atom_id res chain seq x y z
N MET A 1 -11.07 32.97 -6.43
CA MET A 1 -11.26 31.54 -6.12
C MET A 1 -10.04 30.74 -6.56
N LEU A 2 -9.65 29.76 -5.76
CA LEU A 2 -8.53 28.89 -6.10
C LEU A 2 -8.97 27.78 -7.07
N PRO A 3 -8.06 27.33 -7.94
CA PRO A 3 -8.36 26.19 -8.81
C PRO A 3 -8.58 24.90 -7.99
N LYS A 4 -9.15 23.89 -8.62
CA LYS A 4 -9.48 22.62 -7.98
C LYS A 4 -8.41 21.56 -8.27
N LEU A 5 -8.13 20.74 -7.29
CA LEU A 5 -7.36 19.50 -7.46
C LEU A 5 -8.34 18.32 -7.52
N ASN A 6 -7.98 17.28 -8.27
CA ASN A 6 -8.85 16.11 -8.46
C ASN A 6 -8.46 14.93 -7.56
N GLY A 7 -7.64 15.17 -6.53
CA GLY A 7 -7.17 14.13 -5.63
C GLY A 7 -5.69 13.83 -5.82
N PHE A 8 -5.25 12.70 -5.33
CA PHE A 8 -3.88 12.26 -5.49
C PHE A 8 -3.69 11.55 -6.82
N ASP A 9 -2.53 11.77 -7.45
CA ASP A 9 -2.17 11.05 -8.68
C ASP A 9 -1.37 9.79 -8.35
N HIS A 10 -0.33 9.94 -7.55
CA HIS A 10 0.50 8.81 -7.14
C HIS A 10 1.24 9.16 -5.85
N ILE A 11 1.79 8.13 -5.21
CA ILE A 11 2.56 8.26 -3.97
C ILE A 11 3.95 7.71 -4.24
N HIS A 12 4.98 8.47 -3.86
CA HIS A 12 6.38 8.05 -3.99
C HIS A 12 6.76 7.11 -2.85
N ILE A 13 7.37 5.99 -3.20
CA ILE A 13 7.89 5.03 -2.23
C ILE A 13 9.35 4.73 -2.60
N ASP A 14 10.25 4.91 -1.65
CA ASP A 14 11.65 4.56 -1.83
C ASP A 14 11.85 3.07 -1.57
N VAL A 15 12.56 2.41 -2.46
CA VAL A 15 12.88 0.98 -2.36
C VAL A 15 14.33 0.78 -2.80
N LEU A 16 14.95 -0.31 -2.38
CA LEU A 16 16.33 -0.59 -2.79
C LEU A 16 16.40 -1.22 -4.17
N ASN A 17 15.39 -2.01 -4.53
CA ASN A 17 15.31 -2.66 -5.84
C ASN A 17 13.88 -2.57 -6.35
N ARG A 18 13.67 -1.81 -7.42
CA ARG A 18 12.32 -1.55 -7.95
C ARG A 18 11.62 -2.82 -8.44
N LYS A 19 12.33 -3.71 -9.13
CA LYS A 19 11.74 -4.95 -9.67
C LYS A 19 11.34 -5.90 -8.55
N LYS A 20 12.18 -6.07 -7.54
CA LYS A 20 11.87 -6.90 -6.38
C LYS A 20 10.69 -6.32 -5.60
N ALA A 21 10.64 -5.01 -5.45
CA ALA A 21 9.52 -4.34 -4.80
C ALA A 21 8.23 -4.58 -5.60
N ALA A 22 8.26 -4.37 -6.92
CA ALA A 22 7.08 -4.59 -7.76
C ALA A 22 6.57 -6.01 -7.66
N GLU A 23 7.46 -7.00 -7.61
CA GLU A 23 7.09 -8.41 -7.43
C GLU A 23 6.41 -8.64 -6.07
N TRP A 24 6.95 -8.05 -5.00
CA TRP A 24 6.36 -8.15 -3.67
C TRP A 24 4.94 -7.54 -3.65
N TYR A 25 4.79 -6.32 -4.21
CA TYR A 25 3.48 -5.67 -4.26
C TYR A 25 2.47 -6.44 -5.10
N LYS A 26 2.93 -7.10 -6.16
CA LYS A 26 2.08 -7.97 -6.97
C LYS A 26 1.62 -9.18 -6.16
N ASN A 27 2.54 -9.85 -5.47
CA ASN A 27 2.25 -11.08 -4.75
C ASN A 27 1.43 -10.85 -3.49
N ILE A 28 1.63 -9.72 -2.81
CA ILE A 28 0.97 -9.45 -1.52
C ILE A 28 -0.30 -8.60 -1.69
N LEU A 29 -0.22 -7.53 -2.47
CA LEU A 29 -1.34 -6.59 -2.61
C LEU A 29 -2.07 -6.69 -3.96
N GLY A 30 -1.56 -7.48 -4.90
CA GLY A 30 -2.17 -7.60 -6.22
C GLY A 30 -1.90 -6.41 -7.13
N PHE A 31 -0.93 -5.57 -6.81
CA PHE A 31 -0.59 -4.41 -7.62
C PHE A 31 0.25 -4.84 -8.82
N THR A 32 -0.05 -4.28 -9.99
CA THR A 32 0.65 -4.61 -11.23
C THR A 32 1.34 -3.39 -11.82
N ILE A 33 2.34 -3.64 -12.67
CA ILE A 33 3.08 -2.57 -13.33
C ILE A 33 2.16 -1.84 -14.31
N VAL A 34 2.21 -0.50 -14.30
CA VAL A 34 1.51 0.33 -15.28
C VAL A 34 2.35 0.34 -16.55
N GLU A 35 1.95 -0.45 -17.54
CA GLU A 35 2.76 -0.66 -18.77
C GLU A 35 3.02 0.64 -19.52
N SER A 36 2.03 1.54 -19.59
CA SER A 36 2.18 2.80 -20.29
C SER A 36 3.22 3.74 -19.67
N LEU A 37 3.64 3.48 -18.44
CA LEU A 37 4.59 4.32 -17.70
C LEU A 37 5.96 3.66 -17.53
N THR A 38 6.19 2.50 -18.14
CA THR A 38 7.46 1.78 -18.01
C THR A 38 8.64 2.55 -18.62
N VAL A 39 8.36 3.49 -19.51
CA VAL A 39 9.39 4.36 -20.09
C VAL A 39 10.16 5.13 -19.01
N TRP A 40 9.51 5.52 -17.92
CA TRP A 40 10.18 6.24 -16.84
C TRP A 40 11.15 5.37 -16.06
N ALA A 41 10.90 4.07 -16.03
CA ALA A 41 11.76 3.12 -15.32
C ALA A 41 13.03 2.75 -16.11
N GLU A 42 13.12 3.18 -17.38
CA GLU A 42 14.36 3.02 -18.17
C GLU A 42 15.49 3.84 -17.57
N ASP A 43 15.16 4.95 -16.89
CA ASP A 43 16.11 5.76 -16.15
C ASP A 43 16.20 5.20 -14.72
N ASP A 44 17.42 4.96 -14.24
CA ASP A 44 17.65 4.49 -12.85
C ASP A 44 17.08 5.45 -11.81
N ASN A 45 16.99 6.73 -12.13
CA ASN A 45 16.44 7.75 -11.22
C ASN A 45 14.94 7.95 -11.41
N GLY A 46 14.34 7.26 -12.37
CA GLY A 46 12.91 7.34 -12.61
C GLY A 46 12.14 6.26 -11.86
N PRO A 47 10.83 6.40 -11.75
CA PRO A 47 10.02 5.45 -11.02
C PRO A 47 9.60 4.25 -11.85
N LEU A 48 9.42 3.12 -11.18
CA LEU A 48 8.62 2.01 -11.69
C LEU A 48 7.24 2.15 -11.05
N THR A 49 6.24 2.48 -11.86
CA THR A 49 4.89 2.74 -11.37
C THR A 49 4.05 1.49 -11.36
N ILE A 50 3.38 1.24 -10.23
CA ILE A 50 2.48 0.11 -10.05
C ILE A 50 1.11 0.62 -9.62
N GLN A 51 0.08 -0.19 -9.84
CA GLN A 51 -1.30 0.17 -9.52
C GLN A 51 -2.08 -1.01 -8.97
N ASP A 52 -3.12 -0.71 -8.17
CA ASP A 52 -4.07 -1.72 -7.74
C ASP A 52 -4.85 -2.29 -8.93
N PRO A 53 -5.56 -3.42 -8.76
CA PRO A 53 -6.29 -4.05 -9.87
C PRO A 53 -7.34 -3.16 -10.53
N PHE A 54 -7.85 -2.14 -9.82
CA PHE A 54 -8.88 -1.24 -10.34
C PHE A 54 -8.31 0.06 -10.89
N GLY A 55 -6.98 0.24 -10.85
CA GLY A 55 -6.33 1.44 -11.36
C GLY A 55 -6.59 2.71 -10.57
N LYS A 56 -7.00 2.59 -9.31
CA LYS A 56 -7.32 3.74 -8.45
C LYS A 56 -6.15 4.19 -7.59
N ILE A 57 -5.25 3.29 -7.26
CA ILE A 57 -4.10 3.57 -6.41
C ILE A 57 -2.86 3.39 -7.25
N HIS A 58 -2.02 4.42 -7.29
CA HIS A 58 -0.75 4.40 -8.02
C HIS A 58 0.39 4.66 -7.06
N LEU A 59 1.38 3.77 -7.08
CA LEU A 59 2.61 3.91 -6.30
C LEU A 59 3.78 4.01 -7.26
N ALA A 60 4.63 5.02 -7.05
CA ALA A 60 5.83 5.22 -7.86
C ALA A 60 7.03 4.73 -7.04
N LEU A 61 7.62 3.63 -7.46
CA LEU A 61 8.75 3.01 -6.77
C LEU A 61 10.04 3.63 -7.27
N PHE A 62 10.73 4.36 -6.38
CA PHE A 62 12.02 4.99 -6.69
C PHE A 62 13.15 4.21 -6.04
N ARG A 63 14.20 3.96 -6.80
CA ARG A 63 15.39 3.32 -6.26
C ARG A 63 16.13 4.32 -5.39
N GLN A 64 16.24 4.02 -4.09
CA GLN A 64 16.97 4.86 -3.17
C GLN A 64 18.43 4.43 -3.09
N ARG A 65 19.33 5.42 -3.17
CA ARG A 65 20.76 5.25 -3.00
C ARG A 65 21.20 6.02 -1.78
N GLY A 66 22.12 5.43 -0.98
CA GLY A 66 22.60 6.08 0.23
C GLY A 66 21.68 5.88 1.41
N ASN A 67 21.44 6.94 2.18
CA ASN A 67 20.61 6.87 3.38
C ASN A 67 19.14 6.65 3.01
N PHE A 68 18.58 5.55 3.48
CA PHE A 68 17.21 5.16 3.20
C PHE A 68 16.37 5.27 4.47
N THR A 69 15.28 6.03 4.39
CA THR A 69 14.31 6.15 5.48
C THR A 69 12.97 5.60 4.98
N PRO A 70 12.51 4.46 5.51
CA PRO A 70 11.21 3.93 5.11
C PRO A 70 10.07 4.88 5.43
N LEU A 71 8.98 4.77 4.66
CA LEU A 71 7.75 5.50 4.96
C LEU A 71 7.21 5.14 6.34
N THR A 72 6.66 6.15 7.01
CA THR A 72 6.02 5.93 8.31
C THR A 72 4.64 5.29 8.17
N ALA A 73 3.87 5.63 7.14
CA ALA A 73 2.62 4.95 6.82
C ALA A 73 2.01 5.41 5.51
N ILE A 74 1.40 4.46 4.80
CA ILE A 74 0.37 4.71 3.81
C ILE A 74 -0.85 3.95 4.31
N ALA A 75 -1.98 4.65 4.45
CA ALA A 75 -3.23 4.03 4.90
C ALA A 75 -4.17 3.86 3.72
N PHE A 76 -4.55 2.60 3.45
CA PHE A 76 -5.53 2.24 2.45
C PHE A 76 -6.89 2.07 3.12
N ASN A 77 -7.96 2.45 2.43
CA ASN A 77 -9.31 2.25 2.92
C ASN A 77 -9.89 0.95 2.36
N ALA A 78 -10.63 0.23 3.19
CA ALA A 78 -11.37 -0.95 2.77
C ALA A 78 -12.71 -0.98 3.51
N ASP A 79 -13.72 -1.63 2.92
CA ASP A 79 -14.95 -1.91 3.68
C ASP A 79 -14.66 -3.03 4.70
N GLY A 80 -15.60 -3.25 5.63
CA GLY A 80 -15.38 -4.17 6.73
C GLY A 80 -15.14 -5.62 6.30
N ARG A 81 -15.85 -6.06 5.26
CA ARG A 81 -15.71 -7.42 4.74
C ARG A 81 -14.34 -7.60 4.09
N GLU A 82 -13.93 -6.67 3.26
CA GLU A 82 -12.61 -6.71 2.61
C GLU A 82 -11.48 -6.57 3.63
N PHE A 83 -11.68 -5.72 4.65
CA PHE A 83 -10.73 -5.58 5.76
C PHE A 83 -10.43 -6.93 6.42
N LEU A 84 -11.48 -7.70 6.73
CA LEU A 84 -11.30 -9.02 7.36
C LEU A 84 -10.57 -10.00 6.45
N LYS A 85 -10.85 -9.94 5.15
CA LYS A 85 -10.13 -10.76 4.16
C LYS A 85 -8.65 -10.38 4.11
N TRP A 86 -8.34 -9.10 4.12
CA TRP A 86 -6.95 -8.62 4.15
C TRP A 86 -6.24 -9.05 5.42
N LYS A 87 -6.92 -8.95 6.56
CA LYS A 87 -6.36 -9.40 7.84
C LYS A 87 -5.96 -10.87 7.78
N ASP A 88 -6.85 -11.72 7.30
CA ASP A 88 -6.57 -13.16 7.19
C ASP A 88 -5.44 -13.45 6.20
N TRP A 89 -5.44 -12.76 5.07
CA TRP A 89 -4.40 -12.92 4.04
C TRP A 89 -3.02 -12.51 4.57
N LEU A 90 -2.91 -11.34 5.19
CA LEU A 90 -1.64 -10.85 5.72
C LEU A 90 -1.13 -11.73 6.85
N LYS A 91 -2.03 -12.26 7.67
CA LYS A 91 -1.67 -13.22 8.71
C LYS A 91 -1.13 -14.51 8.09
N LYS A 92 -1.79 -15.01 7.06
CA LYS A 92 -1.37 -16.21 6.33
C LYS A 92 0.01 -16.02 5.69
N GLN A 93 0.29 -14.81 5.18
CA GLN A 93 1.60 -14.49 4.62
C GLN A 93 2.66 -14.21 5.69
N ASN A 94 2.28 -14.24 6.96
CA ASN A 94 3.17 -13.99 8.11
C ASN A 94 3.77 -12.58 8.10
N ILE A 95 2.99 -11.59 7.65
CA ILE A 95 3.42 -10.19 7.62
C ILE A 95 2.49 -9.25 8.39
N LEU A 96 1.38 -9.75 8.93
CA LEU A 96 0.51 -8.94 9.77
C LEU A 96 1.22 -8.61 11.08
N LEU A 97 1.42 -7.31 11.34
CA LEU A 97 2.11 -6.86 12.55
C LEU A 97 1.15 -6.70 13.72
N ARG A 98 -0.01 -6.09 13.48
CA ARG A 98 -1.03 -5.91 14.52
C ARG A 98 -2.37 -5.53 13.90
N CYS A 99 -3.43 -5.71 14.70
CA CYS A 99 -4.77 -5.26 14.41
C CYS A 99 -5.18 -4.38 15.58
N SER A 100 -5.58 -3.13 15.33
CA SER A 100 -5.83 -2.14 16.37
C SER A 100 -7.24 -1.61 16.32
N ASP A 101 -7.83 -1.52 17.50
CA ASP A 101 -9.13 -0.89 17.73
C ASP A 101 -8.92 0.60 17.97
N HIS A 102 -9.39 1.43 17.04
CA HIS A 102 -9.31 2.89 17.14
C HIS A 102 -10.63 3.53 17.54
N LYS A 103 -11.53 2.79 18.19
CA LYS A 103 -12.82 3.24 18.76
C LYS A 103 -13.89 3.57 17.72
N VAL A 104 -13.54 4.11 16.57
CA VAL A 104 -14.45 4.44 15.46
C VAL A 104 -14.01 3.80 14.15
N ALA A 105 -12.86 3.13 14.18
CA ALA A 105 -12.27 2.45 13.03
C ALA A 105 -11.40 1.30 13.51
N TRP A 106 -11.21 0.31 12.66
CA TRP A 106 -10.23 -0.75 12.87
C TRP A 106 -9.12 -0.58 11.83
N SER A 107 -7.90 -0.89 12.23
CA SER A 107 -6.76 -0.86 11.32
C SER A 107 -5.88 -2.09 11.50
N ILE A 108 -5.30 -2.53 10.39
CA ILE A 108 -4.26 -3.56 10.37
C ILE A 108 -3.00 -2.96 9.78
N TYR A 109 -1.85 -3.43 10.27
CA TYR A 109 -0.55 -2.86 9.95
C TYR A 109 0.40 -3.94 9.43
N PHE A 110 1.19 -3.56 8.43
CA PHE A 110 2.20 -4.43 7.85
C PHE A 110 3.30 -3.57 7.21
N LYS A 111 4.38 -4.20 6.81
CA LYS A 111 5.49 -3.52 6.13
C LYS A 111 5.80 -4.22 4.82
N ASP A 112 6.28 -3.45 3.84
CA ASP A 112 6.82 -4.06 2.63
C ASP A 112 8.20 -4.65 2.91
N LEU A 113 8.83 -5.21 1.87
CA LEU A 113 10.11 -5.88 2.06
C LEU A 113 11.26 -4.93 2.41
N TYR A 114 11.07 -3.62 2.29
CA TYR A 114 12.07 -2.60 2.63
C TYR A 114 11.70 -1.81 3.88
N GLY A 115 10.68 -2.24 4.60
CA GLY A 115 10.30 -1.60 5.85
C GLY A 115 9.37 -0.42 5.71
N ASN A 116 8.86 -0.13 4.50
CA ASN A 116 7.85 0.90 4.34
C ASN A 116 6.56 0.44 5.01
N SER A 117 6.02 1.26 5.91
CA SER A 117 4.85 0.90 6.71
C SER A 117 3.57 1.14 5.94
N HIS A 118 2.66 0.19 6.06
CA HIS A 118 1.33 0.24 5.46
C HIS A 118 0.27 -0.04 6.49
N GLU A 119 -0.90 0.51 6.25
CA GLU A 119 -2.08 0.34 7.09
C GLU A 119 -3.28 0.10 6.19
N ILE A 120 -4.19 -0.77 6.60
CA ILE A 120 -5.51 -0.88 5.99
C ILE A 120 -6.52 -0.54 7.06
N THR A 121 -7.40 0.43 6.77
CA THR A 121 -8.36 0.98 7.73
C THR A 121 -9.78 0.78 7.21
N THR A 122 -10.68 0.41 8.11
CA THR A 122 -12.11 0.39 7.83
C THR A 122 -12.86 1.21 8.87
N TYR A 123 -13.87 1.95 8.40
CA TYR A 123 -14.78 2.69 9.28
C TYR A 123 -16.06 1.90 9.58
N GLU A 124 -16.19 0.68 9.07
CA GLU A 124 -17.30 -0.21 9.43
C GLU A 124 -17.01 -0.90 10.76
N TYR A 125 -16.90 -0.08 11.79
CA TYR A 125 -16.42 -0.45 13.10
C TYR A 125 -17.27 -1.54 13.74
N ASP A 126 -18.59 -1.35 13.78
CA ASP A 126 -19.49 -2.27 14.46
C ASP A 126 -19.50 -3.64 13.81
N TYR A 127 -19.52 -3.66 12.47
CA TYR A 127 -19.47 -4.92 11.71
C TYR A 127 -18.20 -5.70 12.03
N VAL A 128 -17.04 -5.05 11.94
CA VAL A 128 -15.75 -5.71 12.17
C VAL A 128 -15.64 -6.14 13.63
N SER A 129 -16.07 -5.30 14.58
CA SER A 129 -16.06 -5.66 16.00
C SER A 129 -16.86 -6.93 16.26
N SER A 130 -18.00 -7.09 15.60
CA SER A 130 -18.84 -8.29 15.75
C SER A 130 -18.17 -9.56 15.22
N GLN A 131 -17.31 -9.42 14.22
CA GLN A 131 -16.63 -10.55 13.57
C GLN A 131 -15.33 -10.96 14.28
N LEU A 132 -14.74 -10.08 15.06
CA LEU A 132 -13.47 -10.34 15.74
C LEU A 132 -13.63 -11.04 17.10
N LYS A 133 -14.83 -11.30 17.52
CA LYS A 133 -15.09 -12.00 18.77
C LYS A 133 -14.88 -13.50 18.65
#